data_4d23367e8738639d3d5305d0a935ab28
#
_entry.id   4d23367e8738639d3d5305d0a935ab28
#
_cell.length_a   1.000
_cell.length_b   1.000
_cell.length_c   1.000
_cell.angle_alpha   90.00
_cell.angle_beta   90.00
_cell.angle_gamma   90.00
#
_symmetry.space_group_name_H-M   'P 1'
#
loop_
_entity.id
_entity.type
_entity.pdbx_description
1 polymer ?
#
loop_
_entity_poly.entity_id
_entity_poly.type
_entity_poly.pdbx_seq_one_letter_code
_entity_poly.pdbx_strand_id
1 'polypeptide(L)'
;MHNWESTILSLTDTIENAIHTLNKSGMQIALVLDNRGKLRGTITDGDVRRGLLRHIGMNALVTEVMNVNPITANISDSQKYILALMKRKDLLQIPILDSNKRVVALET
;
A
#
# COMPACT_ATOMS: atom_id res chain seq x y z
N MET A 1 -1.39 -15.86 -10.27
CA MET A 1 -1.19 -15.51 -8.85
C MET A 1 -0.36 -14.25 -8.75
N HIS A 2 -0.83 -13.29 -7.98
CA HIS A 2 -0.11 -12.03 -7.82
C HIS A 2 0.95 -12.15 -6.74
N ASN A 3 2.14 -11.64 -7.04
CA ASN A 3 3.21 -11.56 -6.05
C ASN A 3 3.12 -10.21 -5.33
N TRP A 4 2.32 -10.16 -4.26
CA TRP A 4 2.12 -8.90 -3.52
C TRP A 4 3.44 -8.38 -2.92
N GLU A 5 4.42 -9.26 -2.72
CA GLU A 5 5.71 -8.86 -2.17
C GLU A 5 6.46 -7.91 -3.12
N SER A 6 6.11 -7.90 -4.40
CA SER A 6 6.70 -6.95 -5.35
C SER A 6 6.22 -5.50 -5.12
N THR A 7 5.22 -5.29 -4.25
CA THR A 7 4.68 -3.97 -3.95
C THR A 7 5.34 -3.31 -2.74
N ILE A 8 6.28 -3.98 -2.08
CA ILE A 8 6.82 -3.53 -0.79
C ILE A 8 7.83 -2.40 -0.98
N LEU A 9 7.66 -1.36 -0.18
CA LEU A 9 8.61 -0.25 -0.04
C LEU A 9 9.00 -0.13 1.43
N SER A 10 10.18 0.42 1.68
CA SER A 10 10.61 0.74 3.04
C SER A 10 10.36 2.22 3.34
N LEU A 11 10.43 2.59 4.62
CA LEU A 11 10.25 3.98 5.04
C LEU A 11 11.32 4.92 4.49
N THR A 12 12.45 4.36 4.02
CA THR A 12 13.55 5.16 3.47
C THR A 12 13.51 5.23 1.94
N ASP A 13 12.53 4.61 1.31
CA ASP A 13 12.38 4.72 -0.14
C ASP A 13 11.86 6.09 -0.54
N THR A 14 12.19 6.49 -1.77
CA THR A 14 11.79 7.78 -2.33
C THR A 14 10.52 7.66 -3.16
N ILE A 15 9.96 8.80 -3.53
CA ILE A 15 8.81 8.84 -4.44
C ILE A 15 9.17 8.20 -5.78
N GLU A 16 10.40 8.40 -6.27
CA GLU A 16 10.84 7.74 -7.50
C GLU A 16 10.78 6.23 -7.35
N ASN A 17 11.26 5.69 -6.21
CA ASN A 17 11.16 4.26 -5.93
C ASN A 17 9.72 3.78 -5.94
N ALA A 18 8.80 4.59 -5.38
CA ALA A 18 7.38 4.23 -5.35
C ALA A 18 6.80 4.14 -6.76
N ILE A 19 7.15 5.09 -7.63
CA ILE A 19 6.68 5.08 -9.02
C ILE A 19 7.19 3.83 -9.74
N HIS A 20 8.46 3.48 -9.57
CA HIS A 20 9.03 2.27 -10.15
C HIS A 20 8.30 1.02 -9.65
N THR A 21 8.02 0.96 -8.34
CA THR A 21 7.33 -0.18 -7.74
C THR A 21 5.91 -0.32 -8.26
N LEU A 22 5.17 0.80 -8.35
CA LEU A 22 3.82 0.79 -8.90
C LEU A 22 3.82 0.31 -10.35
N ASN A 23 4.77 0.79 -11.14
CA ASN A 23 4.87 0.42 -12.54
C ASN A 23 5.27 -1.04 -12.73
N LYS A 24 6.25 -1.49 -11.97
CA LYS A 24 6.80 -2.85 -12.10
C LYS A 24 5.82 -3.91 -11.60
N SER A 25 5.17 -3.68 -10.46
CA SER A 25 4.25 -4.67 -9.88
C SER A 25 2.94 -4.75 -10.64
N GLY A 26 2.49 -3.65 -11.25
CA GLY A 26 1.20 -3.58 -11.92
C GLY A 26 0.01 -3.72 -10.98
N MET A 27 0.21 -3.66 -9.67
CA MET A 27 -0.85 -3.92 -8.69
C MET A 27 -1.55 -2.65 -8.21
N GLN A 28 -1.16 -1.49 -8.72
CA GLN A 28 -1.81 -0.20 -8.48
C GLN A 28 -1.71 0.31 -7.03
N ILE A 29 -0.97 -0.38 -6.19
CA ILE A 29 -0.74 0.00 -4.81
C ILE A 29 0.67 -0.43 -4.41
N ALA A 30 1.33 0.36 -3.57
CA ALA A 30 2.59 -0.01 -2.93
C ALA A 30 2.38 0.01 -1.43
N LEU A 31 3.01 -0.92 -0.74
CA LEU A 31 2.87 -1.10 0.71
C LEU A 31 4.16 -0.67 1.38
N VAL A 32 4.08 0.34 2.25
CA VAL A 32 5.24 0.83 2.98
C VAL A 32 5.31 0.11 4.32
N LEU A 33 6.33 -0.72 4.48
CA LEU A 33 6.51 -1.52 5.68
C LEU A 33 7.73 -1.04 6.46
N ASP A 34 7.69 -1.22 7.78
CA ASP A 34 8.88 -1.01 8.59
C ASP A 34 9.74 -2.29 8.60
N ASN A 35 10.86 -2.25 9.35
CA ASN A 35 11.80 -3.37 9.38
C ASN A 35 11.25 -4.61 10.10
N ARG A 36 10.06 -4.51 10.70
CA ARG A 36 9.38 -5.64 11.34
C ARG A 36 8.25 -6.19 10.48
N GLY A 37 8.07 -5.66 9.26
CA GLY A 37 7.02 -6.07 8.35
C GLY A 37 5.66 -5.47 8.66
N LYS A 38 5.60 -4.49 9.57
CA LYS A 38 4.33 -3.84 9.92
C LYS A 38 3.99 -2.78 8.87
N LEU A 39 2.72 -2.72 8.52
CA LEU A 39 2.24 -1.73 7.55
C LEU A 39 2.26 -0.35 8.17
N ARG A 40 2.98 0.57 7.52
CA ARG A 40 3.09 1.95 7.97
C ARG A 40 2.29 2.90 7.07
N GLY A 41 2.02 2.50 5.85
CA GLY A 41 1.22 3.29 4.94
C GLY A 41 1.09 2.60 3.60
N THR A 42 0.26 3.18 2.72
CA THR A 42 0.10 2.71 1.35
C THR A 42 0.28 3.89 0.40
N ILE A 43 0.67 3.58 -0.84
CA ILE A 43 0.84 4.59 -1.88
C ILE A 43 0.14 4.11 -3.14
N THR A 44 -0.66 4.99 -3.73
CA THR A 44 -1.30 4.78 -5.04
C THR A 44 -0.84 5.85 -6.00
N ASP A 45 -1.17 5.71 -7.29
CA ASP A 45 -0.88 6.76 -8.27
C ASP A 45 -1.48 8.11 -7.86
N GLY A 46 -2.67 8.08 -7.25
CA GLY A 46 -3.31 9.30 -6.76
C GLY A 46 -2.50 10.00 -5.69
N ASP A 47 -1.93 9.22 -4.76
CA ASP A 47 -1.09 9.77 -3.69
C ASP A 47 0.15 10.45 -4.28
N VAL A 48 0.79 9.80 -5.25
CA VAL A 48 1.97 10.36 -5.92
C VAL A 48 1.60 11.65 -6.65
N ARG A 49 0.49 11.63 -7.40
CA ARG A 49 0.05 12.80 -8.16
C ARG A 49 -0.24 13.98 -7.25
N ARG A 50 -0.93 13.75 -6.13
CA ARG A 50 -1.22 14.80 -5.16
C ARG A 50 0.06 15.37 -4.55
N GLY A 51 1.04 14.50 -4.30
CA GLY A 51 2.35 14.94 -3.81
C GLY A 51 3.05 15.86 -4.79
N LEU A 52 3.08 15.47 -6.08
CA LEU A 52 3.71 16.27 -7.12
C LEU A 52 3.00 17.63 -7.29
N LEU A 53 1.68 17.66 -7.16
CA LEU A 53 0.91 18.90 -7.21
C LEU A 53 1.25 19.84 -6.06
N ARG A 54 1.71 19.30 -4.92
CA ARG A 54 2.18 20.09 -3.79
C ARG A 54 3.68 20.40 -3.88
N HIS A 55 4.27 20.12 -5.05
CA HIS A 55 5.70 20.38 -5.33
C HIS A 55 6.66 19.51 -4.50
N ILE A 56 6.20 18.34 -4.06
CA ILE A 56 7.09 17.36 -3.44
C ILE A 56 7.89 16.69 -4.54
N GLY A 57 9.22 16.69 -4.39
CA GLY A 57 10.12 16.19 -5.45
C GLY A 57 10.28 14.68 -5.44
N MET A 58 10.84 14.16 -6.52
CA MET A 58 11.04 12.73 -6.73
C MET A 58 12.00 12.10 -5.70
N ASN A 59 12.90 12.91 -5.12
CA ASN A 59 13.87 12.44 -4.14
C ASN A 59 13.33 12.50 -2.70
N ALA A 60 12.12 13.00 -2.50
CA ALA A 60 11.50 13.03 -1.18
C ALA A 60 11.15 11.61 -0.75
N LEU A 61 11.06 11.39 0.54
CA LEU A 61 10.73 10.09 1.09
C LEU A 61 9.24 9.78 0.88
N VAL A 62 8.93 8.50 0.74
CA VAL A 62 7.54 8.03 0.57
C VAL A 62 6.65 8.45 1.73
N THR A 63 7.23 8.67 2.93
CA THR A 63 6.48 9.11 4.10
C THR A 63 5.79 10.47 3.89
N GLU A 64 6.26 11.26 2.93
CA GLU A 64 5.67 12.57 2.63
C GLU A 64 4.34 12.47 1.89
N VAL A 65 4.07 11.36 1.22
CA VAL A 65 2.87 11.20 0.38
C VAL A 65 2.01 10.01 0.76
N MET A 66 2.53 9.07 1.53
CA MET A 66 1.80 7.84 1.83
C MET A 66 0.53 8.11 2.65
N ASN A 67 -0.48 7.27 2.42
CA ASN A 67 -1.68 7.25 3.24
C ASN A 67 -1.37 6.48 4.52
N VAL A 68 -1.37 7.16 5.67
CA VAL A 68 -1.02 6.53 6.96
C VAL A 68 -2.20 5.80 7.60
N ASN A 69 -3.40 5.95 7.05
CA ASN A 69 -4.61 5.30 7.56
C ASN A 69 -5.31 4.51 6.45
N PRO A 70 -4.60 3.55 5.82
CA PRO A 70 -5.22 2.77 4.76
C PRO A 70 -6.30 1.85 5.33
N ILE A 71 -7.28 1.51 4.49
CA ILE A 71 -8.27 0.51 4.85
C ILE A 71 -7.60 -0.85 4.71
N THR A 72 -7.68 -1.65 5.77
CA THR A 72 -7.08 -2.98 5.83
C THR A 72 -8.11 -3.99 6.33
N ALA A 73 -7.80 -5.27 6.16
CA ALA A 73 -8.56 -6.35 6.77
C ALA A 73 -7.61 -7.22 7.59
N ASN A 74 -8.17 -8.07 8.44
CA ASN A 74 -7.40 -8.94 9.29
C ASN A 74 -7.45 -10.36 8.74
N ILE A 75 -6.38 -11.13 8.99
CA ILE A 75 -6.31 -12.52 8.53
C ILE A 75 -7.46 -13.37 9.09
N SER A 76 -8.04 -12.96 10.23
CA SER A 76 -9.18 -13.66 10.83
C SER A 76 -10.52 -13.27 10.21
N ASP A 77 -10.56 -12.24 9.37
CA ASP A 77 -11.80 -11.84 8.70
C ASP A 77 -12.18 -12.86 7.62
N SER A 78 -13.47 -13.09 7.44
CA SER A 78 -13.95 -14.00 6.40
C SER A 78 -13.75 -13.39 5.03
N GLN A 79 -13.60 -14.25 4.02
CA GLN A 79 -13.50 -13.82 2.62
C GLN A 79 -14.73 -12.99 2.23
N LYS A 80 -15.90 -13.40 2.69
CA LYS A 80 -17.15 -12.69 2.41
C LYS A 80 -17.10 -11.27 2.96
N TYR A 81 -16.62 -11.10 4.20
CA TYR A 81 -16.49 -9.78 4.83
C TYR A 81 -15.51 -8.91 4.05
N ILE A 82 -14.35 -9.47 3.68
CA ILE A 82 -13.31 -8.73 2.98
C ILE A 82 -13.83 -8.22 1.62
N LEU A 83 -14.48 -9.09 0.86
CA LEU A 83 -15.03 -8.70 -0.44
C LEU A 83 -16.13 -7.67 -0.31
N ALA A 84 -16.98 -7.79 0.71
CA ALA A 84 -18.03 -6.80 0.98
C ALA A 84 -17.42 -5.43 1.34
N LEU A 85 -16.35 -5.43 2.13
CA LEU A 85 -15.65 -4.21 2.51
C LEU A 85 -15.04 -3.53 1.28
N MET A 86 -14.39 -4.30 0.42
CA MET A 86 -13.80 -3.78 -0.80
C MET A 86 -14.85 -3.14 -1.70
N LYS A 87 -15.99 -3.80 -1.86
CA LYS A 87 -17.08 -3.29 -2.69
C LYS A 87 -17.68 -2.01 -2.10
N ARG A 88 -17.95 -2.00 -0.79
CA ARG A 88 -18.53 -0.86 -0.11
C ARG A 88 -17.64 0.37 -0.17
N LYS A 89 -16.33 0.17 -0.10
CA LYS A 89 -15.34 1.25 -0.10
C LYS A 89 -14.75 1.51 -1.48
N ASP A 90 -15.21 0.78 -2.49
CA ASP A 90 -14.73 0.91 -3.87
C ASP A 90 -13.22 0.73 -3.96
N LEU A 91 -12.72 -0.34 -3.35
CA LEU A 91 -11.29 -0.66 -3.33
C LEU A 91 -10.96 -1.76 -4.33
N LEU A 92 -9.87 -1.59 -5.07
CA LEU A 92 -9.37 -2.61 -5.98
C LEU A 92 -8.43 -3.58 -5.25
N GLN A 93 -7.78 -3.13 -4.19
CA GLN A 93 -6.90 -3.95 -3.37
C GLN A 93 -7.09 -3.60 -1.91
N ILE A 94 -6.85 -4.57 -1.02
CA ILE A 94 -6.86 -4.34 0.42
C ILE A 94 -5.76 -5.19 1.07
N PRO A 95 -4.86 -4.56 1.88
CA PRO A 95 -3.86 -5.33 2.61
C PRO A 95 -4.51 -6.14 3.72
N ILE A 96 -4.06 -7.38 3.85
CA ILE A 96 -4.49 -8.29 4.92
C ILE A 96 -3.39 -8.34 5.96
N LEU A 97 -3.74 -8.08 7.20
CA LEU A 97 -2.78 -8.00 8.30
C LEU A 97 -3.01 -9.13 9.31
N ASP A 98 -1.93 -9.53 9.99
CA ASP A 98 -2.04 -10.42 11.14
C ASP A 98 -2.31 -9.60 12.42
N SER A 99 -2.33 -10.27 13.58
CA SER A 99 -2.60 -9.62 14.86
C SER A 99 -1.51 -8.63 15.28
N ASN A 100 -0.33 -8.70 14.65
CA ASN A 100 0.80 -7.81 14.90
C ASN A 100 0.91 -6.70 13.86
N LYS A 101 -0.12 -6.53 13.03
CA LYS A 101 -0.18 -5.52 11.96
C LYS A 101 0.85 -5.76 10.86
N ARG A 102 1.38 -6.96 10.73
CA ARG A 102 2.25 -7.34 9.63
C ARG A 102 1.39 -7.72 8.43
N VAL A 103 1.84 -7.33 7.25
CA VAL A 103 1.15 -7.71 6.03
C VAL A 103 1.41 -9.17 5.72
N VAL A 104 0.34 -9.92 5.49
CA VAL A 104 0.42 -11.35 5.15
C VAL A 104 -0.12 -11.65 3.76
N ALA A 105 -0.90 -10.74 3.18
CA ALA A 105 -1.45 -10.90 1.84
C ALA A 105 -1.98 -9.57 1.32
N LEU A 106 -2.28 -9.54 0.04
CA LEU A 106 -2.96 -8.41 -0.61
C LEU A 106 -4.12 -9.00 -1.40
N GLU A 107 -5.34 -8.71 -0.98
CA GLU A 107 -6.52 -9.16 -1.69
C GLU A 107 -6.80 -8.24 -2.88
N THR A 108 -7.11 -8.82 -4.03
CA THR A 108 -7.39 -8.09 -5.26
C THR A 108 -8.72 -8.45 -5.88
#